data_952a7c68e9c696f8c744a23eca1f276d
#
_entry.id   952a7c68e9c696f8c744a23eca1f276d
#
_cell.length_a   1.000
_cell.length_b   1.000
_cell.length_c   1.000
_cell.angle_alpha   90.00
_cell.angle_beta   90.00
_cell.angle_gamma   90.00
#
_symmetry.space_group_name_H-M   'P 1'
#
loop_
_entity.id
_entity.type
_entity.pdbx_description
1 polymer ?
#
loop_
_entity_poly.entity_id
_entity_poly.type
_entity_poly.pdbx_seq_one_letter_code
_entity_poly.pdbx_strand_id
1 'polypeptide(L)'
;MPRVKIKKYLTAKWIAYALGTLCIIVIPYILSAVFALYVKPPVVPFVENPFSHIFENAFIKTPLLYAVALSLWRGIVSLFVMTFGFILALYCKNIFVILTGPFMYSILENFVLAILRLERLRLVVAFDPTTVDPKVVSISSFLFGPIVLSIVIGLTAFLLSKKNAVVTI
;
A
#
# COMPACT_ATOMS: atom_id res chain seq x y z
N MET A 1 -4.09 0.57 39.80
CA MET A 1 -4.25 0.66 38.33
C MET A 1 -3.37 -0.40 37.65
N PRO A 2 -3.87 -1.31 36.83
CA PRO A 2 -3.05 -2.30 36.16
C PRO A 2 -2.09 -1.62 35.17
N ARG A 3 -0.79 -1.73 35.39
CA ARG A 3 0.25 -1.24 34.47
C ARG A 3 0.25 -2.12 33.20
N VAL A 4 -0.46 -1.72 32.16
CA VAL A 4 -0.38 -2.38 30.86
C VAL A 4 1.06 -2.23 30.35
N LYS A 5 1.71 -3.35 30.01
CA LYS A 5 3.06 -3.31 29.41
C LYS A 5 3.01 -2.49 28.12
N ILE A 6 3.89 -1.51 27.99
CA ILE A 6 3.95 -0.58 26.83
C ILE A 6 3.89 -1.32 25.49
N LYS A 7 4.60 -2.46 25.38
CA LYS A 7 4.57 -3.30 24.18
C LYS A 7 3.15 -3.76 23.82
N LYS A 8 2.37 -4.25 24.80
CA LYS A 8 0.97 -4.69 24.55
C LYS A 8 0.08 -3.53 24.09
N TYR A 9 0.25 -2.35 24.68
CA TYR A 9 -0.50 -1.16 24.28
C TYR A 9 -0.17 -0.75 22.83
N LEU A 10 1.12 -0.69 22.47
CA LEU A 10 1.54 -0.33 21.11
C LEU A 10 1.07 -1.34 20.07
N THR A 11 1.13 -2.64 20.37
CA THR A 11 0.63 -3.68 19.48
C THR A 11 -0.88 -3.56 19.27
N ALA A 12 -1.66 -3.37 20.35
CA ALA A 12 -3.10 -3.18 20.25
C ALA A 12 -3.46 -1.94 19.42
N LYS A 13 -2.73 -0.85 19.61
CA LYS A 13 -2.91 0.39 18.85
C LYS A 13 -2.59 0.20 17.37
N TRP A 14 -1.49 -0.49 17.05
CA TRP A 14 -1.13 -0.81 15.67
C TRP A 14 -2.21 -1.68 15.00
N ILE A 15 -2.71 -2.73 15.69
CA ILE A 15 -3.77 -3.60 15.17
C ILE A 15 -5.05 -2.79 14.90
N ALA A 16 -5.44 -1.89 15.79
CA ALA A 16 -6.61 -1.04 15.60
C ALA A 16 -6.48 -0.15 14.35
N TYR A 17 -5.31 0.47 14.14
CA TYR A 17 -5.05 1.27 12.94
C TYR A 17 -4.98 0.40 11.68
N ALA A 18 -4.39 -0.80 11.77
CA ALA A 18 -4.33 -1.74 10.65
C ALA A 18 -5.73 -2.16 10.20
N LEU A 19 -6.60 -2.53 11.12
CA LEU A 19 -8.00 -2.87 10.81
C LEU A 19 -8.74 -1.67 10.20
N GLY A 20 -8.59 -0.48 10.78
CA GLY A 20 -9.18 0.74 10.24
C GLY A 20 -8.72 1.02 8.79
N THR A 21 -7.43 0.91 8.52
CA THR A 21 -6.86 1.11 7.18
C THR A 21 -7.40 0.08 6.19
N LEU A 22 -7.47 -1.20 6.57
CA LEU A 22 -8.05 -2.24 5.73
C LEU A 22 -9.51 -1.94 5.40
N CYS A 23 -10.33 -1.60 6.39
CA CYS A 23 -11.73 -1.27 6.16
C CYS A 23 -11.89 -0.06 5.22
N ILE A 24 -11.13 1.01 5.43
CA ILE A 24 -11.21 2.25 4.65
C ILE A 24 -10.80 2.00 3.18
N ILE A 25 -9.84 1.13 2.93
CA ILE A 25 -9.38 0.86 1.57
C ILE A 25 -10.20 -0.25 0.91
N VAL A 26 -10.35 -1.41 1.56
CA VAL A 26 -10.94 -2.60 0.93
C VAL A 26 -12.43 -2.43 0.66
N ILE A 27 -13.18 -1.87 1.61
CA ILE A 27 -14.64 -1.77 1.47
C ILE A 27 -15.06 -0.90 0.27
N PRO A 28 -14.56 0.33 0.09
CA PRO A 28 -14.92 1.16 -1.07
C PRO A 28 -14.55 0.51 -2.41
N TYR A 29 -13.38 -0.15 -2.49
CA TYR A 29 -12.98 -0.81 -3.72
C TYR A 29 -13.88 -2.01 -4.07
N ILE A 30 -14.27 -2.83 -3.09
CA ILE A 30 -15.20 -3.94 -3.31
C ILE A 30 -16.58 -3.38 -3.70
N LEU A 31 -17.10 -2.37 -3.00
CA LEU A 31 -18.38 -1.76 -3.31
C LEU A 31 -18.39 -1.15 -4.72
N SER A 32 -17.32 -0.45 -5.10
CA SER A 32 -17.16 0.10 -6.45
C SER A 32 -17.16 -0.99 -7.52
N ALA A 33 -16.45 -2.10 -7.28
CA ALA A 33 -16.42 -3.23 -8.21
C ALA A 33 -17.78 -3.91 -8.34
N VAL A 34 -18.49 -4.15 -7.22
CA VAL A 34 -19.85 -4.70 -7.24
C VAL A 34 -20.79 -3.78 -7.99
N PHE A 35 -20.72 -2.47 -7.71
CA PHE A 35 -21.54 -1.49 -8.43
C PHE A 35 -21.26 -1.50 -9.94
N ALA A 36 -19.98 -1.52 -10.34
CA ALA A 36 -19.59 -1.56 -11.75
C ALA A 36 -20.06 -2.83 -12.48
N LEU A 37 -19.99 -3.98 -11.80
CA LEU A 37 -20.34 -5.26 -12.41
C LEU A 37 -21.85 -5.51 -12.49
N TYR A 38 -22.62 -5.09 -11.49
CA TYR A 38 -24.03 -5.48 -11.37
C TYR A 38 -25.03 -4.33 -11.61
N VAL A 39 -24.64 -3.10 -11.33
CA VAL A 39 -25.55 -1.94 -11.46
C VAL A 39 -25.31 -1.20 -12.78
N LYS A 40 -24.08 -1.16 -13.25
CA LYS A 40 -23.71 -0.48 -14.49
C LYS A 40 -23.02 -1.46 -15.44
N PRO A 41 -23.76 -2.33 -16.14
CA PRO A 41 -23.16 -3.29 -17.05
C PRO A 41 -22.37 -2.56 -18.14
N PRO A 42 -21.27 -3.14 -18.63
CA PRO A 42 -20.45 -2.55 -19.67
C PRO A 42 -21.27 -2.31 -20.94
N VAL A 43 -21.31 -1.07 -21.39
CA VAL A 43 -22.09 -0.64 -22.58
C VAL A 43 -21.44 -1.09 -23.88
N VAL A 44 -20.16 -1.43 -23.86
CA VAL A 44 -19.40 -1.86 -25.04
C VAL A 44 -18.63 -3.13 -24.71
N PRO A 45 -18.79 -4.22 -25.50
CA PRO A 45 -17.87 -5.33 -25.40
C PRO A 45 -16.47 -4.81 -25.77
N PHE A 46 -15.49 -5.01 -24.91
CA PHE A 46 -14.10 -4.69 -25.20
C PHE A 46 -13.63 -5.56 -26.36
N VAL A 47 -13.61 -4.98 -27.56
CA VAL A 47 -13.25 -5.67 -28.81
C VAL A 47 -11.75 -5.95 -28.88
N GLU A 48 -10.95 -5.17 -28.19
CA GLU A 48 -9.50 -5.39 -28.07
C GLU A 48 -9.14 -5.45 -26.60
N ASN A 49 -8.55 -6.57 -26.17
CA ASN A 49 -8.05 -6.77 -24.81
C ASN A 49 -6.93 -5.77 -24.51
N PRO A 50 -7.21 -4.59 -23.92
CA PRO A 50 -6.15 -3.67 -23.53
C PRO A 50 -5.33 -4.20 -22.35
N PHE A 51 -5.75 -5.30 -21.74
CA PHE A 51 -5.23 -5.85 -20.50
C PHE A 51 -4.57 -7.22 -20.70
N SER A 52 -3.53 -7.31 -21.53
CA SER A 52 -2.67 -8.50 -21.52
C SER A 52 -1.73 -8.45 -20.32
N HIS A 53 -2.24 -8.65 -19.13
CA HIS A 53 -1.43 -8.77 -17.90
C HIS A 53 -1.51 -10.19 -17.31
N ILE A 54 -0.66 -10.47 -16.34
CA ILE A 54 -0.50 -11.79 -15.71
C ILE A 54 -1.83 -12.40 -15.22
N PHE A 55 -2.81 -11.58 -14.87
CA PHE A 55 -4.10 -11.98 -14.31
C PHE A 55 -5.27 -11.83 -15.27
N GLU A 56 -5.03 -11.69 -16.58
CA GLU A 56 -6.06 -11.53 -17.62
C GLU A 56 -7.13 -12.64 -17.54
N ASN A 57 -6.69 -13.88 -17.44
CA ASN A 57 -7.62 -15.03 -17.31
C ASN A 57 -8.52 -14.95 -16.07
N ALA A 58 -8.01 -14.45 -14.97
CA ALA A 58 -8.79 -14.26 -13.75
C ALA A 58 -9.79 -13.11 -13.90
N PHE A 59 -9.38 -12.02 -14.56
CA PHE A 59 -10.24 -10.88 -14.85
C PHE A 59 -11.42 -11.28 -15.76
N ILE A 60 -11.17 -12.05 -16.82
CA ILE A 60 -12.20 -12.44 -17.79
C ILE A 60 -13.13 -13.50 -17.20
N LYS A 61 -12.58 -14.57 -16.56
CA LYS A 61 -13.38 -15.71 -16.08
C LYS A 61 -14.12 -15.41 -14.77
N THR A 62 -13.50 -14.67 -13.86
CA THR A 62 -14.01 -14.41 -12.51
C THR A 62 -13.78 -12.96 -12.08
N PRO A 63 -14.45 -11.99 -12.72
CA PRO A 63 -14.17 -10.56 -12.50
C PRO A 63 -14.38 -10.12 -11.04
N LEU A 64 -15.39 -10.69 -10.35
CA LEU A 64 -15.63 -10.37 -8.95
C LEU A 64 -14.49 -10.87 -8.04
N LEU A 65 -14.02 -12.10 -8.25
CA LEU A 65 -12.92 -12.67 -7.48
C LEU A 65 -11.63 -11.89 -7.71
N TYR A 66 -11.37 -11.50 -8.95
CA TYR A 66 -10.24 -10.63 -9.29
C TYR A 66 -10.33 -9.29 -8.56
N ALA A 67 -11.50 -8.63 -8.58
CA ALA A 67 -11.71 -7.35 -7.90
C ALA A 67 -11.53 -7.45 -6.38
N VAL A 68 -12.03 -8.53 -5.76
CA VAL A 68 -11.83 -8.78 -4.32
C VAL A 68 -10.35 -9.02 -4.01
N ALA A 69 -9.66 -9.85 -4.78
CA ALA A 69 -8.25 -10.14 -4.58
C ALA A 69 -7.39 -8.86 -4.74
N LEU A 70 -7.66 -8.04 -5.77
CA LEU A 70 -6.97 -6.77 -5.98
C LEU A 70 -7.26 -5.77 -4.86
N SER A 71 -8.50 -5.71 -4.36
CA SER A 71 -8.87 -4.84 -3.24
C SER A 71 -8.15 -5.23 -1.94
N LEU A 72 -8.05 -6.53 -1.67
CA LEU A 72 -7.28 -7.05 -0.53
C LEU A 72 -5.79 -6.73 -0.67
N TRP A 73 -5.23 -6.89 -1.88
CA TRP A 73 -3.85 -6.53 -2.16
C TRP A 73 -3.58 -5.04 -1.91
N ARG A 74 -4.45 -4.16 -2.41
CA ARG A 74 -4.39 -2.71 -2.14
C ARG A 74 -4.44 -2.42 -0.63
N GLY A 75 -5.28 -3.15 0.10
CA GLY A 75 -5.32 -3.09 1.56
C GLY A 75 -3.98 -3.44 2.20
N ILE A 76 -3.34 -4.53 1.76
CA ILE A 76 -2.02 -4.97 2.25
C ILE A 76 -0.95 -3.91 1.96
N VAL A 77 -0.88 -3.37 0.74
CA VAL A 77 0.08 -2.30 0.41
C VAL A 77 -0.14 -1.07 1.28
N SER A 78 -1.41 -0.70 1.53
CA SER A 78 -1.75 0.41 2.43
C SER A 78 -1.33 0.19 3.87
N LEU A 79 -1.30 -1.07 4.35
CA LEU A 79 -0.76 -1.40 5.69
C LEU A 79 0.72 -1.06 5.82
N PHE A 80 1.53 -1.25 4.79
CA PHE A 80 2.94 -0.84 4.82
C PHE A 80 3.07 0.67 4.94
N VAL A 81 2.29 1.43 4.15
CA VAL A 81 2.29 2.90 4.21
C VAL A 81 1.83 3.41 5.58
N MET A 82 0.75 2.83 6.13
CA MET A 82 0.27 3.14 7.48
C MET A 82 1.31 2.81 8.55
N THR A 83 1.98 1.65 8.44
CA THR A 83 3.02 1.24 9.39
C THR A 83 4.19 2.21 9.36
N PHE A 84 4.57 2.74 8.20
CA PHE A 84 5.58 3.79 8.10
C PHE A 84 5.17 5.05 8.86
N GLY A 85 3.95 5.55 8.66
CA GLY A 85 3.39 6.68 9.41
C GLY A 85 3.34 6.39 10.93
N PHE A 86 2.98 5.16 11.32
CA PHE A 86 2.96 4.75 12.73
C PHE A 86 4.35 4.77 13.37
N ILE A 87 5.38 4.28 12.67
CA ILE A 87 6.77 4.35 13.14
C ILE A 87 7.22 5.81 13.32
N LEU A 88 6.92 6.68 12.35
CA LEU A 88 7.19 8.10 12.49
C LEU A 88 6.48 8.71 13.72
N ALA A 89 5.23 8.33 13.97
CA ALA A 89 4.46 8.80 15.12
C ALA A 89 5.04 8.35 16.47
N LEU A 90 5.76 7.23 16.54
CA LEU A 90 6.41 6.76 17.76
C LEU A 90 7.65 7.58 18.11
N TYR A 91 8.36 8.10 17.13
CA TYR A 91 9.67 8.71 17.33
C TYR A 91 9.71 10.20 17.03
N CYS A 92 8.81 10.73 16.20
CA CYS A 92 8.74 12.14 15.83
C CYS A 92 7.65 12.87 16.64
N LYS A 93 8.00 14.05 17.17
CA LYS A 93 7.03 14.92 17.88
C LYS A 93 6.28 15.85 16.91
N ASN A 94 6.83 16.09 15.73
CA ASN A 94 6.24 16.98 14.74
C ASN A 94 5.15 16.26 13.93
N ILE A 95 3.91 16.68 14.12
CA ILE A 95 2.75 16.11 13.43
C ILE A 95 2.85 16.24 11.91
N PHE A 96 3.46 17.30 11.41
CA PHE A 96 3.70 17.51 9.98
C PHE A 96 4.53 16.38 9.39
N VAL A 97 5.64 16.01 10.04
CA VAL A 97 6.52 14.91 9.60
C VAL A 97 5.77 13.58 9.59
N ILE A 98 4.90 13.36 10.59
CA ILE A 98 4.12 12.13 10.70
C ILE A 98 3.13 12.01 9.54
N LEU A 99 2.42 13.08 9.22
CA LEU A 99 1.39 13.09 8.18
C LEU A 99 1.99 13.13 6.77
N THR A 100 3.01 13.96 6.56
CA THR A 100 3.60 14.15 5.22
C THR A 100 4.68 13.13 4.89
N GLY A 101 5.30 12.49 5.88
CA GLY A 101 6.42 11.57 5.68
C GLY A 101 6.11 10.42 4.70
N PRO A 102 5.04 9.63 4.90
CA PRO A 102 4.67 8.57 3.96
C PRO A 102 4.35 9.09 2.56
N PHE A 103 3.70 10.26 2.47
CA PHE A 103 3.38 10.91 1.20
C PHE A 103 4.64 11.38 0.46
N MET A 104 5.54 12.06 1.16
CA MET A 104 6.83 12.50 0.59
C MET A 104 7.68 11.31 0.13
N TYR A 105 7.69 10.22 0.90
CA TYR A 105 8.35 8.99 0.46
C TYR A 105 7.79 8.49 -0.87
N SER A 106 6.46 8.39 -1.00
CA SER A 106 5.82 7.90 -2.22
C SER A 106 6.11 8.80 -3.43
N ILE A 107 6.14 10.11 -3.24
CA ILE A 107 6.51 11.06 -4.32
C ILE A 107 7.97 10.87 -4.72
N LEU A 108 8.89 10.85 -3.76
CA LEU A 108 10.32 10.72 -4.03
C LEU A 108 10.63 9.38 -4.70
N GLU A 109 10.07 8.29 -4.20
CA GLU A 109 10.23 6.96 -4.80
C GLU A 109 9.71 6.93 -6.24
N ASN A 110 8.51 7.46 -6.47
CA ASN A 110 7.92 7.55 -7.79
C ASN A 110 8.79 8.38 -8.77
N PHE A 111 9.32 9.51 -8.30
CA PHE A 111 10.18 10.38 -9.10
C PHE A 111 11.54 9.72 -9.42
N VAL A 112 12.20 9.13 -8.44
CA VAL A 112 13.49 8.45 -8.62
C VAL A 112 13.37 7.28 -9.60
N LEU A 113 12.35 6.44 -9.43
CA LEU A 113 12.14 5.29 -10.33
C LEU A 113 11.71 5.73 -11.74
N ALA A 114 11.06 6.89 -11.89
CA ALA A 114 10.78 7.49 -13.19
C ALA A 114 12.08 7.88 -13.92
N ILE A 115 12.98 8.59 -13.25
CA ILE A 115 14.28 9.00 -13.81
C ILE A 115 15.10 7.77 -14.21
N LEU A 116 15.06 6.71 -13.42
CA LEU A 116 15.77 5.46 -13.68
C LEU A 116 15.11 4.60 -14.77
N ARG A 117 13.95 5.02 -15.32
CA ARG A 117 13.13 4.25 -16.27
C ARG A 117 12.69 2.88 -15.72
N LEU A 118 12.53 2.78 -14.40
CA LEU A 118 12.07 1.58 -13.69
C LEU A 118 10.62 1.74 -13.24
N GLU A 119 9.79 2.32 -14.08
CA GLU A 119 8.41 2.72 -13.75
C GLU A 119 7.56 1.56 -13.24
N ARG A 120 7.79 0.35 -13.76
CA ARG A 120 7.09 -0.87 -13.33
C ARG A 120 7.32 -1.28 -11.88
N LEU A 121 8.34 -0.75 -11.22
CA LEU A 121 8.73 -1.11 -9.85
C LEU A 121 8.23 -0.13 -8.78
N ARG A 122 7.53 0.92 -9.18
CA ARG A 122 7.00 1.95 -8.27
C ARG A 122 5.98 1.37 -7.30
N LEU A 123 5.93 1.89 -6.10
CA LEU A 123 4.92 1.54 -5.09
C LEU A 123 3.48 1.80 -5.60
N VAL A 124 3.29 2.85 -6.39
CA VAL A 124 2.01 3.18 -7.02
C VAL A 124 1.55 2.06 -7.95
N VAL A 125 2.45 1.43 -8.71
CA VAL A 125 2.13 0.28 -9.59
C VAL A 125 1.79 -0.96 -8.77
N ALA A 126 2.44 -1.16 -7.64
CA ALA A 126 2.09 -2.24 -6.72
C ALA A 126 0.68 -2.04 -6.13
N PHE A 127 0.27 -0.79 -5.88
CA PHE A 127 -1.06 -0.46 -5.40
C PHE A 127 -2.11 -0.52 -6.51
N ASP A 128 -1.81 0.07 -7.67
CA ASP A 128 -2.70 0.07 -8.83
C ASP A 128 -1.93 -0.26 -10.11
N PRO A 129 -1.99 -1.52 -10.57
CA PRO A 129 -1.28 -1.98 -11.77
C PRO A 129 -1.78 -1.33 -13.07
N THR A 130 -2.93 -0.66 -13.05
CA THR A 130 -3.48 0.02 -14.24
C THR A 130 -2.77 1.32 -14.59
N THR A 131 -1.85 1.79 -13.74
CA THR A 131 -1.08 3.04 -13.94
C THR A 131 0.06 2.92 -14.95
N VAL A 132 0.38 1.71 -15.40
CA VAL A 132 1.46 1.43 -16.36
C VAL A 132 0.93 0.50 -17.45
N ASP A 133 1.59 0.47 -18.63
CA ASP A 133 1.23 -0.44 -19.71
C ASP A 133 1.13 -1.89 -19.20
N PRO A 134 -0.02 -2.54 -19.38
CA PRO A 134 -0.26 -3.91 -18.92
C PRO A 134 0.79 -4.92 -19.37
N LYS A 135 1.39 -4.73 -20.54
CA LYS A 135 2.44 -5.61 -21.09
C LYS A 135 3.73 -5.61 -20.28
N VAL A 136 3.97 -4.54 -19.52
CA VAL A 136 5.18 -4.36 -18.70
C VAL A 136 4.98 -4.84 -17.27
N VAL A 137 3.73 -5.02 -16.84
CA VAL A 137 3.40 -5.47 -15.48
C VAL A 137 3.81 -6.93 -15.28
N SER A 138 4.55 -7.19 -14.22
CA SER A 138 5.06 -8.51 -13.84
C SER A 138 4.84 -8.75 -12.35
N ILE A 139 5.06 -9.98 -11.88
CA ILE A 139 4.98 -10.30 -10.44
C ILE A 139 5.92 -9.42 -9.63
N SER A 140 7.10 -9.09 -10.16
CA SER A 140 8.05 -8.18 -9.52
C SER A 140 7.47 -6.78 -9.31
N SER A 141 6.59 -6.31 -10.19
CA SER A 141 5.94 -5.00 -10.07
C SER A 141 5.05 -4.89 -8.82
N PHE A 142 4.43 -6.00 -8.42
CA PHE A 142 3.62 -6.04 -7.21
C PHE A 142 4.46 -6.09 -5.92
N LEU A 143 5.58 -6.81 -5.95
CA LEU A 143 6.35 -7.11 -4.74
C LEU A 143 7.42 -6.06 -4.42
N PHE A 144 8.03 -5.45 -5.44
CA PHE A 144 9.20 -4.60 -5.26
C PHE A 144 8.90 -3.38 -4.39
N GLY A 145 7.85 -2.60 -4.68
CA GLY A 145 7.48 -1.41 -3.91
C GLY A 145 7.27 -1.71 -2.41
N PRO A 146 6.41 -2.68 -2.04
CA PRO A 146 6.23 -3.08 -0.64
C PRO A 146 7.50 -3.60 0.05
N ILE A 147 8.38 -4.32 -0.66
CA ILE A 147 9.65 -4.80 -0.11
C ILE A 147 10.58 -3.62 0.19
N VAL A 148 10.75 -2.70 -0.75
CA VAL A 148 11.59 -1.50 -0.54
C VAL A 148 11.04 -0.66 0.62
N LEU A 149 9.73 -0.43 0.67
CA LEU A 149 9.10 0.28 1.77
C LEU A 149 9.32 -0.42 3.11
N SER A 150 9.27 -1.75 3.16
CA SER A 150 9.56 -2.53 4.38
C SER A 150 10.99 -2.31 4.87
N ILE A 151 11.96 -2.27 3.96
CA ILE A 151 13.36 -1.97 4.28
C ILE A 151 13.48 -0.54 4.83
N VAL A 152 12.84 0.43 4.18
CA VAL A 152 12.82 1.84 4.63
C VAL A 152 12.21 1.96 6.03
N ILE A 153 11.11 1.28 6.32
CA ILE A 153 10.47 1.22 7.64
C ILE A 153 11.45 0.69 8.68
N GLY A 154 12.11 -0.44 8.39
CA GLY A 154 13.09 -1.06 9.28
C GLY A 154 14.29 -0.14 9.57
N LEU A 155 14.86 0.47 8.54
CA LEU A 155 15.96 1.43 8.67
C LEU A 155 15.56 2.67 9.47
N THR A 156 14.39 3.24 9.19
CA THR A 156 13.86 4.40 9.90
C THR A 156 13.65 4.07 11.38
N ALA A 157 13.03 2.95 11.69
CA ALA A 157 12.85 2.49 13.07
C ALA A 157 14.18 2.30 13.79
N PHE A 158 15.16 1.69 13.14
CA PHE A 158 16.50 1.47 13.69
C PHE A 158 17.22 2.79 13.98
N LEU A 159 17.27 3.71 13.01
CA LEU A 159 17.95 5.00 13.15
C LEU A 159 17.32 5.87 14.23
N LEU A 160 15.98 5.94 14.26
CA LEU A 160 15.26 6.75 15.24
C LEU A 160 15.35 6.16 16.66
N SER A 161 15.34 4.83 16.79
CA SER A 161 15.53 4.18 18.10
C SER A 161 16.91 4.45 18.69
N LYS A 162 17.95 4.43 17.85
CA LYS A 162 19.33 4.72 18.27
C LYS A 162 19.49 6.18 18.72
N LYS A 163 18.88 7.12 17.99
CA LYS A 163 18.91 8.54 18.34
C LYS A 163 18.25 8.82 19.71
N ASN A 164 17.12 8.21 19.99
CA ASN A 164 16.41 8.40 21.26
C ASN A 164 17.13 7.73 22.45
N ALA A 165 17.89 6.67 22.23
CA ALA A 165 18.73 6.06 23.28
C ALA A 165 19.88 6.98 23.72
N VAL A 166 20.38 7.85 22.82
CA VAL A 166 21.47 8.80 23.12
C VAL A 166 20.96 10.05 23.88
N VAL A 167 19.68 10.38 23.77
CA VAL A 167 19.08 11.56 24.44
C VAL A 167 18.62 11.24 25.89
N THR A 168 18.60 9.96 26.29
CA THR A 168 18.20 9.51 27.63
C THR A 168 19.38 9.27 28.58
N ILE A 169 20.60 9.62 28.19
CA ILE A 169 21.80 9.68 29.02
C ILE A 169 22.16 11.15 29.31
#